data_606fe74fe470629dbc5bbd883d531723
#
_entry.id   606fe74fe470629dbc5bbd883d531723
#
_cell.length_a   1.000
_cell.length_b   1.000
_cell.length_c   1.000
_cell.angle_alpha   90.00
_cell.angle_beta   90.00
_cell.angle_gamma   90.00
#
_symmetry.space_group_name_H-M   'P 1'
#
loop_
_entity.id
_entity.type
_entity.pdbx_description
1 polymer ?
#
loop_
_entity_poly.entity_id
_entity_poly.type
_entity_poly.pdbx_seq_one_letter_code
_entity_poly.pdbx_strand_id
1 'polypeptide(L)'
;MKHSFTLIHWYGPFELSEVIESDWGKESGLYLFTGKQKDETESQIQYCGISEQSYASRFKTHHKHWKIDSEREVWLGIIESTPYPHMNGAYLAYLKEPERLLTYYLQAPLNEKNRILKPRPMTVINY
;
A
#
# COMPACT_ATOMS: atom_id res chain seq x y z
N MET A 1 -18.19 7.93 -18.46
CA MET A 1 -17.24 7.75 -17.33
C MET A 1 -15.94 7.17 -17.87
N LYS A 2 -14.83 7.82 -17.58
CA LYS A 2 -13.53 7.33 -18.06
C LYS A 2 -13.07 6.14 -17.22
N HIS A 3 -12.63 5.10 -17.89
CA HIS A 3 -11.98 3.97 -17.24
C HIS A 3 -10.47 4.21 -17.25
N SER A 4 -9.88 4.26 -16.07
CA SER A 4 -8.43 4.46 -15.89
C SER A 4 -7.74 3.14 -15.63
N PHE A 5 -6.44 3.11 -15.87
CA PHE A 5 -5.68 1.90 -15.65
C PHE A 5 -4.30 2.24 -15.06
N THR A 6 -3.84 1.41 -14.13
CA THR A 6 -2.59 1.63 -13.42
C THR A 6 -1.85 0.30 -13.27
N LEU A 7 -0.55 0.31 -13.54
CA LEU A 7 0.34 -0.83 -13.31
C LEU A 7 1.08 -0.63 -11.99
N ILE A 8 1.01 -1.63 -11.12
CA ILE A 8 1.73 -1.62 -9.84
C ILE A 8 2.66 -2.84 -9.82
N HIS A 9 3.94 -2.58 -9.64
CA HIS A 9 4.93 -3.63 -9.42
C HIS A 9 5.17 -3.78 -7.93
N TRP A 10 4.96 -4.98 -7.40
CA TRP A 10 5.13 -5.29 -5.99
C TRP A 10 6.48 -5.94 -5.73
N TYR A 11 7.20 -5.40 -4.76
CA TYR A 11 8.50 -5.90 -4.32
C TYR A 11 8.38 -6.37 -2.87
N GLY A 12 8.96 -7.51 -2.59
CA GLY A 12 8.97 -8.08 -1.24
C GLY A 12 8.89 -9.61 -1.27
N PRO A 13 8.58 -10.22 -0.13
CA PRO A 13 8.32 -9.58 1.17
C PRO A 13 9.61 -9.11 1.84
N PHE A 14 9.50 -8.05 2.63
CA PHE A 14 10.59 -7.48 3.42
C PHE A 14 10.20 -7.42 4.89
N GLU A 15 11.19 -7.36 5.78
CA GLU A 15 10.96 -6.94 7.16
C GLU A 15 10.92 -5.40 7.20
N LEU A 16 10.17 -4.82 8.14
CA LEU A 16 10.09 -3.37 8.25
C LEU A 16 11.47 -2.73 8.44
N SER A 17 12.29 -3.32 9.31
CA SER A 17 13.65 -2.81 9.57
C SER A 17 14.51 -2.82 8.31
N GLU A 18 14.38 -3.84 7.48
CA GLU A 18 15.08 -3.92 6.20
C GLU A 18 14.76 -2.73 5.30
N VAL A 19 13.48 -2.38 5.19
CA VAL A 19 13.06 -1.25 4.36
C VAL A 19 13.58 0.06 4.94
N ILE A 20 13.43 0.26 6.24
CA ILE A 20 13.84 1.50 6.91
C ILE A 20 15.34 1.75 6.75
N GLU A 21 16.15 0.69 6.82
CA GLU A 21 17.62 0.79 6.81
C GLU A 21 18.22 0.72 5.40
N SER A 22 17.44 0.36 4.40
CA SER A 22 17.91 0.20 3.02
C SER A 22 17.58 1.42 2.16
N ASP A 23 18.02 1.37 0.90
CA ASP A 23 17.66 2.39 -0.09
C ASP A 23 16.17 2.45 -0.36
N TRP A 24 15.43 1.35 -0.14
CA TRP A 24 13.98 1.35 -0.22
C TRP A 24 13.34 2.37 0.71
N GLY A 25 13.97 2.63 1.87
CA GLY A 25 13.47 3.61 2.83
C GLY A 25 13.36 5.02 2.27
N LYS A 26 14.11 5.35 1.22
CA LYS A 26 14.09 6.66 0.56
C LYS A 26 13.01 6.76 -0.51
N GLU A 27 12.47 5.64 -0.95
CA GLU A 27 11.41 5.59 -1.96
C GLU A 27 10.04 5.88 -1.36
N SER A 28 9.06 6.10 -2.22
CA SER A 28 7.68 6.33 -1.82
C SER A 28 6.74 5.57 -2.75
N GLY A 29 5.52 5.34 -2.31
CA GLY A 29 4.53 4.63 -3.09
C GLY A 29 3.51 3.91 -2.23
N LEU A 30 2.95 2.84 -2.78
CA LEU A 30 2.00 1.99 -2.06
C LEU A 30 2.74 0.97 -1.21
N TYR A 31 2.08 0.47 -0.17
CA TYR A 31 2.60 -0.65 0.60
C TYR A 31 1.48 -1.51 1.14
N LEU A 32 1.81 -2.77 1.40
CA LEU A 32 0.91 -3.73 2.06
C LEU A 32 1.65 -4.30 3.27
N PHE A 33 0.95 -4.38 4.39
CA PHE A 33 1.42 -5.15 5.54
C PHE A 33 0.70 -6.49 5.51
N THR A 34 1.47 -7.56 5.63
CA THR A 34 0.93 -8.92 5.69
C THR A 34 1.35 -9.57 7.00
N GLY A 35 0.68 -10.65 7.37
CA GLY A 35 0.97 -11.40 8.57
C GLY A 35 -0.29 -11.92 9.25
N LYS A 36 -0.15 -12.28 10.51
CA LYS A 36 -1.23 -12.82 11.33
C LYS A 36 -1.52 -11.92 12.51
N GLN A 37 -2.78 -11.63 12.76
CA GLN A 37 -3.22 -11.09 14.03
C GLN A 37 -3.39 -12.23 15.02
N LYS A 38 -3.65 -11.88 16.29
CA LYS A 38 -3.90 -12.86 17.34
C LYS A 38 -5.02 -13.81 16.92
N ASP A 39 -4.80 -15.09 17.13
CA ASP A 39 -5.76 -16.17 16.83
C ASP A 39 -6.01 -16.46 15.34
N GLU A 40 -5.29 -15.81 14.44
CA GLU A 40 -5.35 -16.17 13.02
C GLU A 40 -4.45 -17.36 12.71
N THR A 41 -4.90 -18.23 11.81
CA THR A 41 -4.16 -19.44 11.43
C THR A 41 -3.31 -19.25 10.19
N GLU A 42 -3.65 -18.30 9.35
CA GLU A 42 -2.96 -18.05 8.08
C GLU A 42 -2.55 -16.59 7.96
N SER A 43 -1.40 -16.36 7.33
CA SER A 43 -0.95 -15.03 6.98
C SER A 43 -1.86 -14.46 5.90
N GLN A 44 -2.23 -13.19 6.04
CA GLN A 44 -3.06 -12.50 5.06
C GLN A 44 -2.69 -11.02 4.98
N ILE A 45 -3.24 -10.33 3.99
CA ILE A 45 -3.06 -8.88 3.87
C ILE A 45 -3.83 -8.21 4.99
N GLN A 46 -3.12 -7.45 5.84
CA GLN A 46 -3.70 -6.78 6.99
C GLN A 46 -3.98 -5.30 6.77
N TYR A 47 -3.18 -4.64 5.93
CA TYR A 47 -3.27 -3.20 5.72
C TYR A 47 -2.70 -2.80 4.37
N CYS A 48 -3.34 -1.83 3.72
CA CYS A 48 -2.85 -1.18 2.51
C CYS A 48 -2.75 0.31 2.76
N GLY A 49 -1.63 0.92 2.39
CA GLY A 49 -1.43 2.35 2.60
C GLY A 49 -0.55 2.98 1.53
N ILE A 50 -0.35 4.29 1.70
CA ILE A 50 0.56 5.05 0.85
C ILE A 50 1.59 5.78 1.69
N SER A 51 2.77 5.96 1.11
CA SER A 51 3.81 6.83 1.65
C SER A 51 4.02 7.96 0.65
N GLU A 52 3.76 9.19 1.08
CA GLU A 52 3.88 10.37 0.24
C GLU A 52 5.30 10.93 0.26
N GLN A 53 6.01 10.76 1.37
CA GLN A 53 7.38 11.26 1.53
C GLN A 53 8.39 10.14 1.33
N SER A 54 8.48 9.22 2.28
CA SER A 54 9.36 8.06 2.17
C SER A 54 8.80 6.91 3.00
N TYR A 55 9.12 5.69 2.59
CA TYR A 55 8.73 4.51 3.36
C TYR A 55 9.33 4.53 4.76
N ALA A 56 10.61 4.92 4.88
CA ALA A 56 11.26 4.97 6.19
C ALA A 56 10.54 5.92 7.14
N SER A 57 10.21 7.12 6.68
CA SER A 57 9.49 8.11 7.48
C SER A 57 8.12 7.58 7.89
N ARG A 58 7.39 6.99 6.95
CA ARG A 58 6.05 6.47 7.20
C ARG A 58 6.06 5.31 8.19
N PHE A 59 6.98 4.37 8.02
CA PHE A 59 7.01 3.16 8.85
C PHE A 59 7.48 3.44 10.27
N LYS A 60 8.33 4.43 10.48
CA LYS A 60 8.76 4.84 11.83
C LYS A 60 7.62 5.40 12.66
N THR A 61 6.61 6.01 12.02
CA THR A 61 5.49 6.66 12.71
C THR A 61 4.18 5.90 12.62
N HIS A 62 4.11 4.87 11.80
CA HIS A 62 2.90 4.09 11.57
C HIS A 62 2.73 3.03 12.64
N HIS A 63 1.53 2.97 13.22
CA HIS A 63 1.27 2.05 14.34
C HIS A 63 0.47 0.81 13.96
N LYS A 64 -0.09 0.74 12.75
CA LYS A 64 -0.94 -0.40 12.36
C LYS A 64 -0.19 -1.73 12.33
N HIS A 65 1.10 -1.72 11.97
CA HIS A 65 1.89 -2.95 11.92
C HIS A 65 2.07 -3.61 13.30
N TRP A 66 1.91 -2.85 14.40
CA TRP A 66 2.03 -3.41 15.75
C TRP A 66 0.87 -4.36 16.08
N LYS A 67 -0.23 -4.26 15.36
CA LYS A 67 -1.38 -5.16 15.53
C LYS A 67 -1.18 -6.51 14.83
N ILE A 68 -0.10 -6.67 14.10
CA ILE A 68 0.25 -7.92 13.43
C ILE A 68 1.17 -8.70 14.37
N ASP A 69 0.66 -9.81 14.93
CA ASP A 69 1.36 -10.56 15.98
C ASP A 69 2.55 -11.38 15.46
N SER A 70 2.39 -12.00 14.29
CA SER A 70 3.42 -12.88 13.75
C SER A 70 3.45 -12.84 12.23
N GLU A 71 4.55 -13.31 11.65
CA GLU A 71 4.79 -13.34 10.21
C GLU A 71 4.64 -11.96 9.56
N ARG A 72 5.00 -10.91 10.32
CA ARG A 72 4.89 -9.52 9.86
C ARG A 72 5.86 -9.26 8.74
N GLU A 73 5.32 -8.90 7.57
CA GLU A 73 6.09 -8.58 6.39
C GLU A 73 5.48 -7.38 5.68
N VAL A 74 6.26 -6.71 4.85
CA VAL A 74 5.80 -5.58 4.06
C VAL A 74 6.12 -5.79 2.59
N TRP A 75 5.18 -5.39 1.74
CA TRP A 75 5.33 -5.37 0.29
C TRP A 75 5.25 -3.92 -0.17
N LEU A 76 6.14 -3.54 -1.08
CA LEU A 76 6.21 -2.19 -1.61
C LEU A 76 5.67 -2.16 -3.04
N GLY A 77 4.68 -1.31 -3.29
CA GLY A 77 4.05 -1.20 -4.60
C GLY A 77 4.49 0.08 -5.30
N ILE A 78 5.22 -0.09 -6.38
CA ILE A 78 5.69 1.03 -7.20
C ILE A 78 4.79 1.15 -8.42
N ILE A 79 4.24 2.33 -8.62
CA ILE A 79 3.39 2.61 -9.76
C ILE A 79 4.27 2.89 -10.97
N GLU A 80 4.20 2.01 -11.96
CA GLU A 80 5.02 2.12 -13.18
C GLU A 80 4.29 2.81 -14.31
N SER A 81 2.97 2.71 -14.34
CA SER A 81 2.16 3.34 -15.38
C SER A 81 0.86 3.83 -14.78
N THR A 82 0.48 5.04 -15.12
CA THR A 82 -0.70 5.70 -14.59
C THR A 82 -1.23 6.72 -15.59
N PRO A 83 -2.56 7.01 -15.58
CA PRO A 83 -3.10 8.10 -16.38
C PRO A 83 -2.69 9.48 -15.87
N TYR A 84 -2.10 9.58 -14.68
CA TYR A 84 -1.71 10.86 -14.09
C TYR A 84 -0.22 11.13 -14.33
N PRO A 85 0.13 12.22 -15.04
CA PRO A 85 1.53 12.58 -15.23
C PRO A 85 2.17 13.04 -13.91
N HIS A 86 3.49 12.91 -13.81
CA HIS A 86 4.26 13.41 -12.68
C HIS A 86 4.35 14.94 -12.74
N MET A 87 3.32 15.61 -12.22
CA MET A 87 3.28 17.06 -12.13
C MET A 87 3.03 17.47 -10.68
N ASN A 88 3.42 18.69 -10.34
CA ASN A 88 3.20 19.24 -9.01
C ASN A 88 1.72 19.13 -8.63
N GLY A 89 1.46 18.50 -7.49
CA GLY A 89 0.10 18.28 -6.98
C GLY A 89 -0.61 17.04 -7.53
N ALA A 90 -0.16 16.47 -8.65
CA ALA A 90 -0.77 15.30 -9.25
C ALA A 90 -0.33 14.00 -8.55
N TYR A 91 0.81 14.04 -7.87
CA TYR A 91 1.40 12.87 -7.22
C TYR A 91 0.46 12.24 -6.18
N LEU A 92 -0.24 13.05 -5.43
CA LEU A 92 -1.16 12.60 -4.41
C LEU A 92 -2.36 11.84 -5.01
N ALA A 93 -2.96 12.38 -6.07
CA ALA A 93 -4.05 11.70 -6.78
C ALA A 93 -3.58 10.41 -7.43
N TYR A 94 -2.38 10.43 -7.95
CA TYR A 94 -1.68 9.32 -8.57
C TYR A 94 -1.53 8.13 -7.61
N LEU A 95 -1.29 8.38 -6.32
CA LEU A 95 -1.21 7.34 -5.31
C LEU A 95 -2.58 7.00 -4.69
N LYS A 96 -3.41 7.99 -4.47
CA LYS A 96 -4.67 7.83 -3.72
C LYS A 96 -5.71 6.99 -4.44
N GLU A 97 -5.84 7.11 -5.75
CA GLU A 97 -6.85 6.35 -6.47
C GLU A 97 -6.57 4.85 -6.47
N PRO A 98 -5.33 4.37 -6.78
CA PRO A 98 -5.02 2.95 -6.62
C PRO A 98 -5.16 2.47 -5.18
N GLU A 99 -4.77 3.29 -4.20
CA GLU A 99 -4.94 2.93 -2.79
C GLU A 99 -6.42 2.72 -2.44
N ARG A 100 -7.28 3.63 -2.86
CA ARG A 100 -8.72 3.54 -2.58
C ARG A 100 -9.32 2.27 -3.17
N LEU A 101 -8.94 1.94 -4.39
CA LEU A 101 -9.43 0.74 -5.08
C LEU A 101 -8.95 -0.52 -4.37
N LEU A 102 -7.66 -0.59 -4.05
CA LEU A 102 -7.10 -1.74 -3.33
C LEU A 102 -7.73 -1.88 -1.94
N THR A 103 -7.84 -0.78 -1.19
CA THR A 103 -8.42 -0.80 0.14
C THR A 103 -9.87 -1.28 0.12
N TYR A 104 -10.64 -0.84 -0.86
CA TYR A 104 -12.03 -1.25 -0.99
C TYR A 104 -12.16 -2.74 -1.31
N TYR A 105 -11.40 -3.24 -2.29
CA TYR A 105 -11.55 -4.63 -2.75
C TYR A 105 -10.83 -5.64 -1.87
N LEU A 106 -9.70 -5.27 -1.26
CA LEU A 106 -8.98 -6.18 -0.36
C LEU A 106 -9.66 -6.30 1.01
N GLN A 107 -10.38 -5.26 1.45
CA GLN A 107 -11.03 -5.24 2.76
C GLN A 107 -10.08 -5.66 3.89
N ALA A 108 -8.84 -5.18 3.84
CA ALA A 108 -7.82 -5.54 4.82
C ALA A 108 -8.26 -5.14 6.24
N PRO A 109 -8.12 -6.04 7.23
CA PRO A 109 -8.73 -5.83 8.56
C PRO A 109 -8.31 -4.56 9.29
N LEU A 110 -7.08 -4.10 9.10
CA LEU A 110 -6.56 -2.92 9.80
C LEU A 110 -6.84 -1.60 9.08
N ASN A 111 -7.40 -1.64 7.88
CA ASN A 111 -7.82 -0.43 7.18
C ASN A 111 -9.15 0.08 7.75
N GLU A 112 -9.20 1.38 7.99
CA GLU A 112 -10.41 2.05 8.47
C GLU A 112 -11.03 2.93 7.39
N LYS A 113 -10.22 3.45 6.47
CA LYS A 113 -10.66 4.33 5.39
C LYS A 113 -10.88 3.56 4.11
N ASN A 114 -11.74 4.09 3.23
CA ASN A 114 -11.97 3.60 1.86
C ASN A 114 -12.51 2.17 1.76
N ARG A 115 -13.05 1.61 2.85
CA ARG A 115 -13.62 0.26 2.86
C ARG A 115 -15.09 0.23 2.43
N ILE A 116 -15.79 1.31 2.59
CA ILE A 116 -17.26 1.38 2.40
C ILE A 116 -17.62 2.01 1.06
N LEU A 117 -16.96 3.11 0.70
CA LEU A 117 -17.27 3.85 -0.52
C LEU A 117 -16.59 3.21 -1.72
N LYS A 118 -17.42 2.83 -2.71
CA LYS A 118 -16.90 2.27 -3.95
C LYS A 118 -16.04 3.31 -4.69
N PRO A 119 -14.81 2.95 -5.09
CA PRO A 119 -13.95 3.88 -5.81
C PRO A 119 -14.42 4.09 -7.26
N ARG A 120 -13.86 5.09 -7.91
CA ARG A 120 -14.08 5.31 -9.35
C ARG A 120 -13.62 4.08 -10.13
N PRO A 121 -14.25 3.79 -11.29
CA PRO A 121 -13.78 2.71 -12.12
C PRO A 121 -12.32 2.89 -12.52
N MET A 122 -11.52 1.89 -12.20
CA MET A 122 -10.10 1.86 -12.50
C MET A 122 -9.67 0.40 -12.61
N THR A 123 -8.78 0.11 -13.52
CA THR A 123 -8.13 -1.18 -13.59
C THR A 123 -6.75 -1.07 -12.96
N VAL A 124 -6.48 -1.89 -11.94
CA VAL A 124 -5.17 -1.99 -11.31
C VAL A 124 -4.58 -3.34 -11.68
N ILE A 125 -3.39 -3.32 -12.25
CA ILE A 125 -2.65 -4.53 -12.62
C ILE A 125 -1.49 -4.68 -11.65
N ASN A 126 -1.50 -5.77 -10.88
CA ASN A 126 -0.49 -6.07 -9.86
C ASN A 126 0.43 -7.17 -10.38
N TYR A 127 1.73 -7.03 -10.19
CA TYR A 127 2.70 -8.06 -10.57
C TYR A 127 3.98 -7.99 -9.73
#